data_9a60e7d441d1930509d0e4622e501127
#
_entry.id   9a60e7d441d1930509d0e4622e501127
#
_cell.length_a   1.000
_cell.length_b   1.000
_cell.length_c   1.000
_cell.angle_alpha   90.00
_cell.angle_beta   90.00
_cell.angle_gamma   90.00
#
_symmetry.space_group_name_H-M   'P 1'
#
loop_
_entity.id
_entity.type
_entity.pdbx_description
1 polymer ?
#
loop_
_entity_poly.entity_id
_entity_poly.type
_entity_poly.pdbx_seq_one_letter_code
_entity_poly.pdbx_strand_id
1 'polypeptide(L)'
;MAHATLPVRTGEKYRAECIRWMTEFKPDLFVTFVFNRGINIDEAQRTFEKFHGYIDRKLIGRAFLRRPDKRSSYIATVEKPDTNIHIHALFRMSDIQKLRFCLIADGIWETLVKGGNLDIQVVHCAEGVADYITKELRPQTSDRLLLPRHAEISSSR
;
A
#
# COMPACT_ATOMS: atom_id res chain seq x y z
N MET A 1 -17.04 35.16 -7.01
CA MET A 1 -16.98 33.74 -7.45
C MET A 1 -17.18 32.86 -6.23
N ALA A 2 -18.29 32.17 -6.17
CA ALA A 2 -18.56 31.23 -5.08
C ALA A 2 -17.63 30.04 -5.27
N HIS A 3 -16.68 29.83 -4.35
CA HIS A 3 -16.02 28.55 -4.22
C HIS A 3 -17.10 27.53 -3.87
N ALA A 4 -17.43 26.69 -4.83
CA ALA A 4 -18.27 25.53 -4.58
C ALA A 4 -17.53 24.64 -3.59
N THR A 5 -17.80 24.78 -2.33
CA THR A 5 -17.41 23.81 -1.31
C THR A 5 -18.13 22.52 -1.67
N LEU A 6 -17.38 21.53 -2.18
CA LEU A 6 -17.95 20.20 -2.37
C LEU A 6 -18.58 19.77 -1.03
N PRO A 7 -19.83 19.31 -1.04
CA PRO A 7 -20.50 19.00 0.21
C PRO A 7 -19.70 17.94 0.98
N VAL A 8 -19.62 18.12 2.29
CA VAL A 8 -18.95 17.21 3.25
C VAL A 8 -19.32 15.75 2.99
N ARG A 9 -20.55 15.50 2.51
CA ARG A 9 -21.06 14.20 2.07
C ARG A 9 -20.22 13.51 0.98
N THR A 10 -19.51 14.26 0.12
CA THR A 10 -18.70 13.66 -0.96
C THR A 10 -17.41 13.03 -0.41
N GLY A 11 -16.77 13.69 0.56
CA GLY A 11 -15.59 13.14 1.23
C GLY A 11 -15.90 11.91 2.06
N GLU A 12 -17.03 11.91 2.77
CA GLU A 12 -17.49 10.75 3.54
C GLU A 12 -17.85 9.56 2.65
N LYS A 13 -18.54 9.81 1.53
CA LYS A 13 -18.86 8.78 0.54
C LYS A 13 -17.62 8.19 -0.09
N TYR A 14 -16.65 9.02 -0.46
CA TYR A 14 -15.38 8.57 -1.02
C TYR A 14 -14.63 7.65 -0.05
N ARG A 15 -14.54 8.08 1.22
CA ARG A 15 -13.90 7.29 2.26
C ARG A 15 -14.62 5.96 2.50
N ALA A 16 -15.96 5.97 2.58
CA ALA A 16 -16.77 4.77 2.74
C ALA A 16 -16.57 3.76 1.61
N GLU A 17 -16.48 4.24 0.37
CA GLU A 17 -16.18 3.39 -0.80
C GLU A 17 -14.76 2.81 -0.75
N CYS A 18 -13.77 3.59 -0.30
CA CYS A 18 -12.42 3.09 -0.09
C CYS A 18 -12.38 2.00 0.98
N ILE A 19 -13.06 2.19 2.10
CA ILE A 19 -13.17 1.20 3.17
C ILE A 19 -13.81 -0.09 2.66
N ARG A 20 -14.92 0.02 1.91
CA ARG A 20 -15.61 -1.12 1.33
C ARG A 20 -14.69 -1.90 0.39
N TRP A 21 -14.01 -1.21 -0.52
CA TRP A 21 -13.10 -1.81 -1.48
C TRP A 21 -11.92 -2.52 -0.80
N MET A 22 -11.30 -1.88 0.19
CA MET A 22 -10.20 -2.46 0.97
C MET A 22 -10.66 -3.68 1.78
N THR A 23 -11.88 -3.64 2.31
CA THR A 23 -12.47 -4.78 3.03
C THR A 23 -12.75 -5.96 2.09
N GLU A 24 -13.31 -5.69 0.92
CA GLU A 24 -13.56 -6.69 -0.13
C GLU A 24 -12.27 -7.29 -0.70
N PHE A 25 -11.17 -6.54 -0.65
CA PHE A 25 -9.83 -7.01 -1.04
C PHE A 25 -9.34 -8.17 -0.17
N LYS A 26 -9.86 -8.33 1.03
CA LYS A 26 -9.49 -9.39 2.00
C LYS A 26 -7.99 -9.45 2.26
N PRO A 27 -7.39 -8.38 2.78
CA PRO A 27 -5.96 -8.35 3.05
C PRO A 27 -5.55 -9.35 4.14
N ASP A 28 -4.36 -9.90 4.00
CA ASP A 28 -3.75 -10.82 4.96
C ASP A 28 -2.83 -10.11 5.96
N LEU A 29 -2.05 -9.14 5.45
CA LEU A 29 -1.06 -8.40 6.23
C LEU A 29 -1.30 -6.90 6.15
N PHE A 30 -1.11 -6.23 7.26
CA PHE A 30 -1.00 -4.78 7.36
C PHE A 30 0.45 -4.42 7.66
N VAL A 31 1.09 -3.66 6.76
CA VAL A 31 2.50 -3.33 6.85
C VAL A 31 2.67 -1.81 6.86
N THR A 32 3.41 -1.31 7.84
CA THR A 32 3.77 0.11 7.92
C THR A 32 5.23 0.28 7.55
N PHE A 33 5.48 1.09 6.54
CA PHE A 33 6.80 1.44 6.03
C PHE A 33 7.14 2.86 6.49
N VAL A 34 8.21 3.02 7.24
CA VAL A 34 8.65 4.32 7.77
C VAL A 34 10.01 4.66 7.19
N PHE A 35 10.14 5.84 6.62
CA PHE A 35 11.39 6.27 5.97
C PHE A 35 12.40 6.88 6.93
N ASN A 36 11.95 7.59 7.96
CA ASN A 36 12.80 8.28 8.95
C ASN A 36 13.80 9.26 8.31
N ARG A 37 13.42 9.85 7.18
CA ARG A 37 14.18 10.87 6.48
C ARG A 37 13.25 11.75 5.66
N GLY A 38 13.72 12.95 5.30
CA GLY A 38 12.97 13.85 4.42
C GLY A 38 12.97 13.33 2.98
N ILE A 39 11.79 12.96 2.49
CA ILE A 39 11.55 12.59 1.09
C ILE A 39 10.20 13.14 0.66
N ASN A 40 9.97 13.25 -0.64
CA ASN A 40 8.66 13.59 -1.17
C ASN A 40 7.83 12.33 -1.50
N ILE A 41 6.55 12.54 -1.84
CA ILE A 41 5.62 11.46 -2.17
C ILE A 41 6.10 10.64 -3.36
N ASP A 42 6.62 11.28 -4.41
CA ASP A 42 7.07 10.59 -5.62
C ASP A 42 8.26 9.66 -5.33
N GLU A 43 9.21 10.11 -4.51
CA GLU A 43 10.33 9.29 -4.08
C GLU A 43 9.87 8.13 -3.21
N ALA A 44 8.95 8.39 -2.28
CA ALA A 44 8.35 7.36 -1.44
C ALA A 44 7.66 6.28 -2.27
N GLN A 45 6.86 6.69 -3.25
CA GLN A 45 6.17 5.78 -4.17
C GLN A 45 7.16 4.93 -4.97
N ARG A 46 8.17 5.54 -5.58
CA ARG A 46 9.19 4.81 -6.34
C ARG A 46 9.94 3.80 -5.48
N THR A 47 10.28 4.17 -4.25
CA THR A 47 10.98 3.27 -3.32
C THR A 47 10.09 2.10 -2.92
N PHE A 48 8.82 2.36 -2.68
CA PHE A 48 7.84 1.32 -2.37
C PHE A 48 7.63 0.35 -3.55
N GLU A 49 7.56 0.87 -4.78
CA GLU A 49 7.48 0.05 -5.99
C GLU A 49 8.72 -0.85 -6.16
N LYS A 50 9.92 -0.34 -5.87
CA LYS A 50 11.15 -1.14 -5.84
C LYS A 50 11.09 -2.25 -4.80
N PHE A 51 10.61 -1.93 -3.60
CA PHE A 51 10.40 -2.92 -2.54
C PHE A 51 9.48 -4.04 -3.03
N HIS A 52 8.35 -3.70 -3.62
CA HIS A 52 7.40 -4.68 -4.15
C HIS A 52 8.04 -5.57 -5.23
N GLY A 53 8.81 -4.99 -6.13
CA GLY A 53 9.55 -5.74 -7.14
C GLY A 53 10.57 -6.72 -6.54
N TYR A 54 11.34 -6.30 -5.55
CA TYR A 54 12.29 -7.18 -4.86
C TYR A 54 11.60 -8.31 -4.09
N ILE A 55 10.50 -8.00 -3.41
CA ILE A 55 9.69 -9.01 -2.71
C ILE A 55 9.19 -10.06 -3.70
N ASP A 56 8.53 -9.65 -4.79
CA ASP A 56 7.97 -10.59 -5.75
C ASP A 56 9.04 -11.42 -6.45
N ARG A 57 10.19 -10.83 -6.73
CA ARG A 57 11.34 -11.58 -7.25
C ARG A 57 11.80 -12.69 -6.31
N LYS A 58 11.78 -12.43 -5.01
CA LYS A 58 12.14 -13.43 -3.98
C LYS A 58 11.04 -14.48 -3.77
N LEU A 59 9.78 -14.06 -3.83
CA LEU A 59 8.64 -14.96 -3.61
C LEU A 59 8.33 -15.84 -4.82
N ILE A 60 8.52 -15.35 -6.02
CA ILE A 60 8.09 -15.99 -7.28
C ILE A 60 9.28 -16.48 -8.11
N GLY A 61 10.39 -15.73 -8.10
CA GLY A 61 11.58 -15.99 -8.91
C GLY A 61 11.85 -14.92 -9.96
N ARG A 62 12.88 -15.13 -10.78
CA ARG A 62 13.35 -14.16 -11.78
C ARG A 62 12.32 -13.80 -12.84
N ALA A 63 11.40 -14.70 -13.12
CA ALA A 63 10.36 -14.50 -14.14
C ALA A 63 9.10 -13.81 -13.60
N PHE A 64 9.15 -13.20 -12.43
CA PHE A 64 7.98 -12.63 -11.77
C PHE A 64 7.20 -11.59 -12.61
N LEU A 65 7.90 -10.80 -13.43
CA LEU A 65 7.27 -9.83 -14.34
C LEU A 65 6.42 -10.48 -15.44
N ARG A 66 6.71 -11.74 -15.78
CA ARG A 66 5.95 -12.52 -16.77
C ARG A 66 4.79 -13.32 -16.17
N ARG A 67 4.64 -13.24 -14.85
CA ARG A 67 3.63 -14.00 -14.10
C ARG A 67 2.81 -13.08 -13.20
N PRO A 68 2.07 -12.12 -13.78
CA PRO A 68 1.30 -11.15 -13.00
C PRO A 68 0.23 -11.80 -12.11
N ASP A 69 -0.28 -12.96 -12.52
CA ASP A 69 -1.23 -13.77 -11.75
C ASP A 69 -0.68 -14.31 -10.43
N LYS A 70 0.66 -14.43 -10.34
CA LYS A 70 1.34 -14.95 -9.15
C LYS A 70 1.92 -13.86 -8.24
N ARG A 71 1.93 -12.63 -8.70
CA ARG A 71 2.46 -11.52 -7.93
C ARG A 71 1.59 -11.23 -6.71
N SER A 72 2.21 -10.79 -5.64
CA SER A 72 1.50 -10.28 -4.48
C SER A 72 0.72 -9.00 -4.84
N SER A 73 -0.44 -8.83 -4.25
CA SER A 73 -1.27 -7.64 -4.43
C SER A 73 -1.27 -6.78 -3.20
N TYR A 74 -1.40 -5.47 -3.40
CA TYR A 74 -1.53 -4.53 -2.29
C TYR A 74 -2.47 -3.38 -2.63
N ILE A 75 -2.99 -2.76 -1.58
CA ILE A 75 -3.58 -1.43 -1.58
C ILE A 75 -2.84 -0.65 -0.51
N ALA A 76 -2.24 0.48 -0.86
CA ALA A 76 -1.44 1.25 0.07
C ALA A 76 -1.81 2.73 0.08
N THR A 77 -1.52 3.41 1.18
CA THR A 77 -1.75 4.84 1.35
C THR A 77 -0.48 5.51 1.87
N VAL A 78 -0.22 6.73 1.39
CA VAL A 78 0.86 7.58 1.90
C VAL A 78 0.28 8.50 2.97
N GLU A 79 0.88 8.50 4.16
CA GLU A 79 0.48 9.31 5.29
C GLU A 79 1.61 10.28 5.69
N LYS A 80 1.23 11.47 6.17
CA LYS A 80 2.14 12.51 6.69
C LYS A 80 3.23 12.95 5.71
N PRO A 81 2.87 13.38 4.48
CA PRO A 81 3.85 13.72 3.46
C PRO A 81 4.75 14.93 3.82
N ASP A 82 4.30 15.80 4.75
CA ASP A 82 5.01 17.02 5.13
C ASP A 82 5.95 16.82 6.34
N THR A 83 5.94 15.64 6.95
CA THR A 83 6.75 15.32 8.12
C THR A 83 7.55 14.04 7.88
N ASN A 84 7.32 13.01 8.67
CA ASN A 84 7.92 11.69 8.45
C ASN A 84 6.96 10.82 7.65
N ILE A 85 7.25 10.60 6.37
CA ILE A 85 6.36 9.83 5.50
C ILE A 85 6.26 8.38 5.97
N HIS A 86 5.01 7.93 6.08
CA HIS A 86 4.66 6.54 6.29
C HIS A 86 3.88 6.02 5.08
N ILE A 87 4.11 4.77 4.70
CA ILE A 87 3.23 4.06 3.78
C ILE A 87 2.57 2.94 4.57
N HIS A 88 1.24 2.94 4.58
CA HIS A 88 0.45 1.85 5.13
C HIS A 88 -0.04 0.98 3.98
N ALA A 89 0.34 -0.28 3.97
CA ALA A 89 0.00 -1.21 2.90
C ALA A 89 -0.79 -2.40 3.42
N LEU A 90 -1.86 -2.71 2.73
CA LEU A 90 -2.61 -3.95 2.89
C LEU A 90 -2.15 -4.92 1.81
N PHE A 91 -1.55 -6.04 2.20
CA PHE A 91 -1.09 -7.06 1.28
C PHE A 91 -2.00 -8.27 1.28
N ARG A 92 -2.19 -8.84 0.09
CA ARG A 92 -2.83 -10.14 -0.09
C ARG A 92 -1.88 -11.06 -0.85
N MET A 93 -1.65 -12.24 -0.30
CA MET A 93 -0.75 -13.25 -0.86
C MET A 93 -1.11 -14.63 -0.30
N SER A 94 -0.57 -15.69 -0.91
CA SER A 94 -0.76 -17.05 -0.41
C SER A 94 -0.11 -17.25 0.98
N ASP A 95 -0.51 -18.31 1.70
CA ASP A 95 0.03 -18.60 3.03
C ASP A 95 1.55 -18.81 3.02
N ILE A 96 2.07 -19.50 2.01
CA ILE A 96 3.52 -19.71 1.85
C ILE A 96 4.24 -18.39 1.56
N GLN A 97 3.69 -17.56 0.69
CA GLN A 97 4.25 -16.24 0.40
C GLN A 97 4.24 -15.35 1.64
N LYS A 98 3.17 -15.39 2.40
CA LYS A 98 3.02 -14.62 3.65
C LYS A 98 4.13 -14.96 4.66
N LEU A 99 4.38 -16.24 4.87
CA LEU A 99 5.46 -16.68 5.76
C LEU A 99 6.83 -16.20 5.27
N ARG A 100 7.13 -16.38 3.99
CA ARG A 100 8.39 -15.92 3.39
C ARG A 100 8.51 -14.40 3.44
N PHE A 101 7.44 -13.67 3.17
CA PHE A 101 7.39 -12.21 3.28
C PHE A 101 7.83 -11.76 4.68
N CYS A 102 7.25 -12.33 5.72
CA CYS A 102 7.59 -11.98 7.11
C CYS A 102 9.08 -12.22 7.44
N LEU A 103 9.72 -13.18 6.78
CA LEU A 103 11.13 -13.49 7.00
C LEU A 103 12.10 -12.53 6.28
N ILE A 104 11.71 -11.97 5.14
CA ILE A 104 12.65 -11.26 4.24
C ILE A 104 12.35 -9.76 4.09
N ALA A 105 11.14 -9.32 4.40
CA ALA A 105 10.69 -7.96 4.10
C ALA A 105 11.52 -6.88 4.83
N ASP A 106 11.82 -7.08 6.10
CA ASP A 106 12.58 -6.12 6.89
C ASP A 106 13.98 -5.87 6.32
N GLY A 107 14.70 -6.93 6.00
CA GLY A 107 16.04 -6.84 5.40
C GLY A 107 16.05 -6.15 4.02
N ILE A 108 15.02 -6.38 3.21
CA ILE A 108 14.88 -5.69 1.92
C ILE A 108 14.61 -4.20 2.15
N TRP A 109 13.73 -3.87 3.10
CA TRP A 109 13.42 -2.47 3.39
C TRP A 109 14.63 -1.72 3.92
N GLU A 110 15.38 -2.30 4.85
CA GLU A 110 16.61 -1.71 5.39
C GLU A 110 17.66 -1.46 4.30
N THR A 111 17.78 -2.35 3.33
CA THR A 111 18.68 -2.17 2.18
C THR A 111 18.27 -0.99 1.32
N LEU A 112 16.96 -0.79 1.10
CA LEU A 112 16.43 0.32 0.29
C LEU A 112 16.42 1.65 1.04
N VAL A 113 16.14 1.60 2.34
CA VAL A 113 15.94 2.78 3.19
C VAL A 113 16.75 2.62 4.47
N LYS A 114 17.97 3.10 4.47
CA LYS A 114 18.81 3.10 5.68
C LYS A 114 18.15 3.91 6.79
N GLY A 115 18.03 3.30 7.96
CA GLY A 115 17.35 3.90 9.11
C GLY A 115 15.84 3.87 9.06
N GLY A 116 15.26 3.31 8.00
CA GLY A 116 13.82 3.07 7.91
C GLY A 116 13.37 1.93 8.82
N ASN A 117 12.08 1.92 9.13
CA ASN A 117 11.46 0.88 9.94
C ASN A 117 10.33 0.20 9.17
N LEU A 118 10.12 -1.07 9.48
CA LEU A 118 9.02 -1.86 8.95
C LEU A 118 8.28 -2.52 10.10
N ASP A 119 6.96 -2.39 10.12
CA ASP A 119 6.09 -3.10 11.06
C ASP A 119 5.11 -3.96 10.28
N ILE A 120 5.05 -5.25 10.62
CA ILE A 120 4.18 -6.22 9.96
C ILE A 120 3.18 -6.77 10.96
N GLN A 121 1.90 -6.65 10.65
CA GLN A 121 0.80 -7.16 11.47
C GLN A 121 -0.11 -8.06 10.64
N VAL A 122 -0.59 -9.14 11.25
CA VAL A 122 -1.63 -9.97 10.64
C VAL A 122 -2.97 -9.24 10.75
N VAL A 123 -3.73 -9.22 9.67
CA VAL A 123 -5.05 -8.59 9.65
C VAL A 123 -6.08 -9.54 10.26
N HIS A 124 -6.67 -9.12 11.39
CA HIS A 124 -7.77 -9.83 12.04
C HIS A 124 -9.13 -9.22 11.72
N CYS A 125 -9.16 -7.91 11.43
CA CYS A 125 -10.36 -7.17 11.07
C CYS A 125 -10.05 -6.25 9.89
N ALA A 126 -10.40 -6.66 8.69
CA ALA A 126 -10.13 -5.91 7.46
C ALA A 126 -10.80 -4.53 7.47
N GLU A 127 -12.05 -4.42 7.94
CA GLU A 127 -12.78 -3.17 8.04
C GLU A 127 -12.11 -2.19 9.01
N GLY A 128 -11.65 -2.67 10.17
CA GLY A 128 -10.96 -1.84 11.16
C GLY A 128 -9.66 -1.25 10.64
N VAL A 129 -8.86 -2.05 9.92
CA VAL A 129 -7.61 -1.57 9.30
C VAL A 129 -7.91 -0.60 8.17
N ALA A 130 -8.91 -0.89 7.33
CA ALA A 130 -9.33 0.00 6.25
C ALA A 130 -9.81 1.35 6.80
N ASP A 131 -10.58 1.35 7.87
CA ASP A 131 -10.98 2.58 8.56
C ASP A 131 -9.78 3.40 9.03
N TYR A 132 -8.81 2.75 9.65
CA TYR A 132 -7.59 3.39 10.14
C TYR A 132 -6.77 4.05 9.03
N ILE A 133 -6.47 3.34 7.95
CA ILE A 133 -5.57 3.84 6.90
C ILE A 133 -6.22 4.84 5.94
N THR A 134 -7.54 4.96 5.96
CA THR A 134 -8.30 5.90 5.11
C THR A 134 -8.62 7.22 5.80
N LYS A 135 -8.22 7.40 7.05
CA LYS A 135 -8.58 8.58 7.85
C LYS A 135 -8.18 9.92 7.20
N GLU A 136 -7.11 9.95 6.41
CA GLU A 136 -6.64 11.14 5.70
C GLU A 136 -7.00 11.13 4.20
N LEU A 137 -7.64 10.07 3.70
CA LEU A 137 -8.05 10.00 2.29
C LEU A 137 -9.26 10.88 2.01
N ARG A 138 -9.13 11.68 0.96
CA ARG A 138 -10.15 12.55 0.40
C ARG A 138 -10.03 12.49 -1.13
N PRO A 139 -11.04 12.90 -1.90
CA PRO A 139 -10.90 13.00 -3.36
C PRO A 139 -9.70 13.85 -3.78
N GLN A 140 -9.37 14.89 -3.02
CA GLN A 140 -8.25 15.80 -3.29
C GLN A 140 -6.88 15.19 -2.97
N THR A 141 -6.81 14.11 -2.21
CA THR A 141 -5.58 13.39 -1.83
C THR A 141 -5.54 11.98 -2.40
N SER A 142 -6.25 11.73 -3.50
CA SER A 142 -6.30 10.43 -4.17
C SER A 142 -4.95 9.97 -4.72
N ASP A 143 -4.02 10.89 -4.96
CA ASP A 143 -2.63 10.61 -5.32
C ASP A 143 -1.83 9.89 -4.22
N ARG A 144 -2.34 9.91 -2.98
CA ARG A 144 -1.77 9.16 -1.85
C ARG A 144 -2.17 7.69 -1.84
N LEU A 145 -3.11 7.28 -2.70
CA LEU A 145 -3.52 5.89 -2.86
C LEU A 145 -2.61 5.20 -3.88
N LEU A 146 -1.96 4.13 -3.47
CA LEU A 146 -1.01 3.40 -4.29
C LEU A 146 -1.54 2.00 -4.61
N LEU A 147 -1.41 1.62 -5.88
CA LEU A 147 -1.79 0.30 -6.40
C LEU A 147 -0.64 -0.30 -7.21
N PRO A 148 -0.51 -1.62 -7.24
CA PRO A 148 0.50 -2.25 -8.07
C PRO A 148 0.16 -2.10 -9.56
N ARG A 149 1.17 -1.79 -10.39
CA ARG A 149 0.98 -1.59 -11.84
C ARG A 149 0.43 -2.83 -12.56
N HIS A 150 0.75 -4.03 -12.09
CA HIS A 150 0.25 -5.26 -12.70
C HIS A 150 -1.26 -5.45 -12.54
N ALA A 151 -1.90 -4.78 -11.57
CA ALA A 151 -3.35 -4.81 -11.39
C ALA A 151 -4.09 -4.04 -12.48
N GLU A 152 -3.46 -3.04 -13.12
CA GLU A 152 -4.04 -2.25 -14.21
C GLU A 152 -4.17 -3.08 -15.51
N ILE A 153 -3.29 -4.07 -15.72
CA ILE A 153 -3.26 -4.90 -16.92
C ILE A 153 -4.40 -5.92 -16.93
N SER A 154 -4.88 -6.36 -15.78
CA SER A 154 -5.95 -7.36 -15.69
C SER A 154 -7.36 -6.79 -15.82
N SER A 155 -7.54 -5.47 -15.71
CA SER A 155 -8.84 -4.81 -15.89
C SER A 155 -9.13 -4.39 -17.34
N SER A 156 -8.17 -4.59 -18.25
CA SER A 156 -8.27 -4.20 -19.67
C SER A 156 -8.57 -5.37 -20.61
N ARG A 157 -9.01 -6.52 -20.08
CA ARG A 157 -9.38 -7.70 -20.88
C ARG A 157 -10.82 -8.10 -20.71
#